data_bfe7152fcaeda96f826b350102d16a53
#
_entry.id   bfe7152fcaeda96f826b350102d16a53
#
_cell.length_a   1.000
_cell.length_b   1.000
_cell.length_c   1.000
_cell.angle_alpha   90.00
_cell.angle_beta   90.00
_cell.angle_gamma   90.00
#
_symmetry.space_group_name_H-M   'P 1'
#
loop_
_entity.id
_entity.type
_entity.pdbx_description
1 polymer ?
#
loop_
_entity_poly.entity_id
_entity_poly.type
_entity_poly.pdbx_seq_one_letter_code
_entity_poly.pdbx_strand_id
1 'polypeptide(L)'
;GADQNPLPRRSVELAEHYGRDLARAVQEVISAPMPVLNPSLSLRFREIELKLQQLPDADELKVDAQSADRYVAARARILQQRLESQGTLKGAYPYPVLFWKLGGAIDFISLGGEVVVDYALRLKRELHGRQTWVAGNANDVMAYIPSLRVHREGGYEGGGSNIYYGLPGLWDEGAEEAILRTVHDLSGKEN
;
A
#
# COMPACT_ATOMS: atom_id res chain seq x y z
N GLY A 1 -6.77 -5.52 -0.39
CA GLY A 1 -7.66 -6.32 -1.19
C GLY A 1 -7.08 -7.63 -1.63
N ALA A 2 -7.95 -8.55 -1.92
CA ALA A 2 -7.52 -9.84 -2.44
C ALA A 2 -7.33 -9.75 -3.95
N ASP A 3 -6.11 -9.81 -4.40
CA ASP A 3 -5.77 -9.94 -5.82
C ASP A 3 -6.15 -11.33 -6.36
N GLN A 4 -6.52 -12.23 -5.46
CA GLN A 4 -6.99 -13.57 -5.75
C GLN A 4 -8.47 -13.54 -6.11
N ASN A 5 -8.77 -13.86 -7.35
CA ASN A 5 -10.13 -13.86 -7.86
C ASN A 5 -10.41 -15.12 -8.72
N PRO A 6 -10.32 -16.32 -8.09
CA PRO A 6 -10.42 -17.58 -8.81
C PRO A 6 -11.79 -17.73 -9.50
N LEU A 7 -11.79 -18.41 -10.63
CA LEU A 7 -13.00 -18.75 -11.37
C LEU A 7 -13.22 -20.29 -11.36
N PRO A 8 -14.48 -20.75 -11.26
CA PRO A 8 -15.71 -19.99 -11.06
C PRO A 8 -15.83 -19.44 -9.63
N ARG A 9 -16.72 -18.47 -9.39
CA ARG A 9 -16.89 -17.78 -8.12
C ARG A 9 -18.37 -17.41 -7.87
N ARG A 10 -18.65 -16.84 -6.69
CA ARG A 10 -19.98 -16.33 -6.26
C ARG A 10 -20.99 -17.41 -5.86
N SER A 11 -20.50 -18.51 -5.28
CA SER A 11 -21.38 -19.43 -4.55
C SER A 11 -20.75 -19.82 -3.22
N VAL A 12 -21.57 -20.28 -2.28
CA VAL A 12 -21.12 -20.72 -0.94
C VAL A 12 -20.25 -21.96 -1.06
N GLU A 13 -20.62 -22.87 -1.94
CA GLU A 13 -19.90 -24.13 -2.18
C GLU A 13 -18.48 -23.86 -2.72
N LEU A 14 -18.33 -22.86 -3.58
CA LEU A 14 -17.01 -22.43 -4.07
C LEU A 14 -16.18 -21.78 -2.98
N ALA A 15 -16.79 -20.96 -2.12
CA ALA A 15 -16.09 -20.37 -0.98
C ALA A 15 -15.58 -21.47 -0.02
N GLU A 16 -16.40 -22.49 0.23
CA GLU A 16 -16.00 -23.67 1.04
C GLU A 16 -14.87 -24.45 0.36
N HIS A 17 -14.96 -24.69 -0.95
CA HIS A 17 -13.94 -25.41 -1.70
C HIS A 17 -12.58 -24.68 -1.63
N TYR A 18 -12.54 -23.40 -1.96
CA TYR A 18 -11.30 -22.60 -1.91
C TYR A 18 -10.77 -22.44 -0.48
N GLY A 19 -11.66 -22.32 0.51
CA GLY A 19 -11.27 -22.31 1.91
C GLY A 19 -10.60 -23.62 2.34
N ARG A 20 -11.10 -24.76 1.91
CA ARG A 20 -10.49 -26.07 2.15
C ARG A 20 -9.14 -26.25 1.45
N ASP A 21 -9.00 -25.73 0.23
CA ASP A 21 -7.72 -25.78 -0.48
C ASP A 21 -6.65 -24.97 0.24
N LEU A 22 -7.00 -23.76 0.69
CA LEU A 22 -6.10 -22.94 1.50
C LEU A 22 -5.74 -23.63 2.83
N ALA A 23 -6.72 -24.17 3.53
CA ALA A 23 -6.51 -24.89 4.79
C ALA A 23 -5.59 -26.11 4.60
N ARG A 24 -5.75 -26.86 3.50
CA ARG A 24 -4.89 -27.99 3.16
C ARG A 24 -3.45 -27.53 2.94
N ALA A 25 -3.24 -26.47 2.16
CA ALA A 25 -1.91 -25.93 1.93
C ALA A 25 -1.22 -25.50 3.23
N VAL A 26 -1.95 -24.87 4.15
CA VAL A 26 -1.43 -24.54 5.49
C VAL A 26 -1.09 -25.80 6.28
N GLN A 27 -1.99 -26.81 6.28
CA GLN A 27 -1.77 -28.08 6.99
C GLN A 27 -0.53 -28.83 6.48
N GLU A 28 -0.30 -28.83 5.18
CA GLU A 28 0.89 -29.42 4.56
C GLU A 28 2.18 -28.73 5.06
N VAL A 29 2.19 -27.41 5.11
CA VAL A 29 3.34 -26.63 5.59
C VAL A 29 3.62 -26.89 7.07
N ILE A 30 2.60 -26.83 7.95
CA ILE A 30 2.83 -27.00 9.40
C ILE A 30 3.13 -28.46 9.78
N SER A 31 2.78 -29.43 8.94
CA SER A 31 3.11 -30.85 9.12
C SER A 31 4.53 -31.21 8.63
N ALA A 32 5.16 -30.35 7.88
CA ALA A 32 6.54 -30.51 7.45
C ALA A 32 7.52 -30.00 8.50
N PRO A 33 8.78 -30.54 8.57
CA PRO A 33 9.79 -30.00 9.43
C PRO A 33 10.08 -28.53 9.09
N MET A 34 9.91 -27.65 10.07
CA MET A 34 10.22 -26.22 9.91
C MET A 34 11.57 -25.91 10.56
N PRO A 35 12.44 -25.12 9.90
CA PRO A 35 13.70 -24.70 10.50
C PRO A 35 13.45 -23.79 11.69
N VAL A 36 14.24 -24.01 12.76
CA VAL A 36 14.21 -23.10 13.93
C VAL A 36 14.95 -21.82 13.59
N LEU A 37 14.31 -20.69 13.82
CA LEU A 37 14.94 -19.40 13.65
C LEU A 37 15.73 -19.01 14.91
N ASN A 38 16.85 -18.32 14.72
CA ASN A 38 17.53 -17.64 15.82
C ASN A 38 16.57 -16.57 16.40
N PRO A 39 16.39 -16.47 17.73
CA PRO A 39 15.45 -15.54 18.35
C PRO A 39 15.86 -14.06 18.26
N SER A 40 16.82 -13.69 17.42
CA SER A 40 17.20 -12.30 17.21
C SER A 40 16.12 -11.55 16.43
N LEU A 41 15.80 -10.35 16.91
CA LEU A 41 14.87 -9.43 16.29
C LEU A 41 15.53 -8.06 16.14
N SER A 42 15.49 -7.49 14.94
CA SER A 42 15.81 -6.09 14.75
C SER A 42 14.70 -5.39 13.97
N LEU A 43 14.46 -4.13 14.31
CA LEU A 43 13.48 -3.27 13.71
C LEU A 43 14.13 -1.96 13.28
N ARG A 44 13.79 -1.51 12.07
CA ARG A 44 14.10 -0.18 11.59
C ARG A 44 12.84 0.48 11.05
N PHE A 45 12.67 1.76 11.37
CA PHE A 45 11.52 2.57 10.97
C PHE A 45 12.00 3.85 10.29
N ARG A 46 11.29 4.25 9.25
CA ARG A 46 11.43 5.56 8.65
C ARG A 46 10.07 6.05 8.18
N GLU A 47 9.77 7.29 8.47
CA GLU A 47 8.68 8.02 7.83
C GLU A 47 9.27 8.85 6.69
N ILE A 48 8.65 8.77 5.52
CA ILE A 48 9.04 9.54 4.34
C ILE A 48 7.88 10.41 3.86
N GLU A 49 8.19 11.52 3.23
CA GLU A 49 7.18 12.32 2.56
C GLU A 49 6.86 11.74 1.18
N LEU A 50 5.69 11.12 1.07
CA LEU A 50 5.17 10.62 -0.21
C LEU A 50 4.43 11.74 -0.91
N LYS A 51 4.99 12.22 -2.01
CA LYS A 51 4.48 13.39 -2.72
C LYS A 51 3.18 13.08 -3.45
N LEU A 52 2.33 14.09 -3.52
CA LEU A 52 1.14 14.12 -4.35
C LEU A 52 1.42 14.95 -5.61
N GLN A 53 0.75 14.58 -6.69
CA GLN A 53 0.77 15.36 -7.93
C GLN A 53 0.02 16.68 -7.76
N GLN A 54 -0.29 17.33 -8.85
CA GLN A 54 -1.01 18.59 -8.91
C GLN A 54 -2.21 18.62 -7.95
N LEU A 55 -2.19 19.60 -7.06
CA LEU A 55 -3.26 19.82 -6.10
C LEU A 55 -4.33 20.71 -6.72
N PRO A 56 -5.62 20.50 -6.38
CA PRO A 56 -6.68 21.36 -6.87
C PRO A 56 -6.56 22.76 -6.28
N ASP A 57 -6.84 23.75 -7.09
CA ASP A 57 -6.98 25.13 -6.63
C ASP A 57 -8.38 25.41 -6.05
N ALA A 58 -8.59 26.64 -5.55
CA ALA A 58 -9.83 27.04 -4.91
C ALA A 58 -11.04 27.03 -5.89
N ASP A 59 -10.80 27.29 -7.18
CA ASP A 59 -11.88 27.35 -8.15
C ASP A 59 -12.26 25.94 -8.63
N GLU A 60 -11.29 25.07 -8.83
CA GLU A 60 -11.52 23.64 -9.08
C GLU A 60 -12.31 23.00 -7.92
N LEU A 61 -11.96 23.30 -6.67
CA LEU A 61 -12.70 22.81 -5.50
C LEU A 61 -14.15 23.35 -5.44
N LYS A 62 -14.40 24.59 -5.89
CA LYS A 62 -15.77 25.12 -5.97
C LYS A 62 -16.62 24.36 -6.99
N VAL A 63 -16.02 24.03 -8.13
CA VAL A 63 -16.69 23.23 -9.17
C VAL A 63 -16.98 21.82 -8.65
N ASP A 64 -15.97 21.15 -8.08
CA ASP A 64 -16.12 19.80 -7.55
C ASP A 64 -17.12 19.71 -6.41
N ALA A 65 -17.27 20.77 -5.59
CA ALA A 65 -18.26 20.81 -4.51
C ALA A 65 -19.72 20.81 -5.01
N GLN A 66 -19.94 21.11 -6.29
CA GLN A 66 -21.26 21.06 -6.96
C GLN A 66 -21.44 19.78 -7.80
N SER A 67 -20.48 18.84 -7.75
CA SER A 67 -20.56 17.60 -8.49
C SER A 67 -21.81 16.79 -8.12
N ALA A 68 -22.40 16.14 -9.12
CA ALA A 68 -23.47 15.15 -8.91
C ALA A 68 -22.97 13.90 -8.18
N ASP A 69 -21.67 13.60 -8.27
CA ASP A 69 -21.04 12.55 -7.47
C ASP A 69 -20.84 13.04 -6.04
N ARG A 70 -21.58 12.40 -5.11
CA ARG A 70 -21.54 12.73 -3.68
C ARG A 70 -20.15 12.65 -3.05
N TYR A 71 -19.27 11.76 -3.54
CA TYR A 71 -17.94 11.56 -2.99
C TYR A 71 -16.99 12.67 -3.46
N VAL A 72 -17.07 13.03 -4.75
CA VAL A 72 -16.33 14.19 -5.28
C VAL A 72 -16.74 15.45 -4.53
N ALA A 73 -18.06 15.70 -4.40
CA ALA A 73 -18.57 16.86 -3.69
C ALA A 73 -18.17 16.89 -2.21
N ALA A 74 -18.22 15.75 -1.52
CA ALA A 74 -17.83 15.67 -0.11
C ALA A 74 -16.34 15.92 0.08
N ARG A 75 -15.49 15.30 -0.76
CA ARG A 75 -14.04 15.53 -0.76
C ARG A 75 -13.72 17.01 -0.98
N ALA A 76 -14.32 17.62 -2.00
CA ALA A 76 -14.06 19.02 -2.31
C ALA A 76 -14.40 19.95 -1.13
N ARG A 77 -15.53 19.75 -0.44
CA ARG A 77 -15.87 20.54 0.76
C ARG A 77 -14.88 20.37 1.89
N ILE A 78 -14.39 19.15 2.14
CA ILE A 78 -13.35 18.89 3.14
C ILE A 78 -12.05 19.63 2.78
N LEU A 79 -11.66 19.59 1.50
CA LEU A 79 -10.45 20.26 1.03
C LEU A 79 -10.59 21.77 1.06
N GLN A 80 -11.76 22.34 0.76
CA GLN A 80 -12.05 23.77 0.94
C GLN A 80 -11.86 24.20 2.39
N GLN A 81 -12.45 23.48 3.35
CA GLN A 81 -12.26 23.78 4.78
C GLN A 81 -10.79 23.72 5.21
N ARG A 82 -10.02 22.75 4.69
CA ARG A 82 -8.58 22.67 4.94
C ARG A 82 -7.85 23.86 4.35
N LEU A 83 -8.17 24.23 3.11
CA LEU A 83 -7.57 25.39 2.44
C LEU A 83 -7.87 26.70 3.19
N GLU A 84 -9.12 26.89 3.63
CA GLU A 84 -9.55 28.07 4.40
C GLU A 84 -8.87 28.15 5.79
N SER A 85 -8.74 27.01 6.48
CA SER A 85 -8.20 26.97 7.83
C SER A 85 -6.66 26.97 7.89
N GLN A 86 -6.00 26.40 6.87
CA GLN A 86 -4.55 26.19 6.85
C GLN A 86 -3.83 27.06 5.80
N GLY A 87 -4.57 27.75 4.93
CA GLY A 87 -4.02 28.57 3.85
C GLY A 87 -3.45 27.79 2.66
N THR A 88 -3.26 26.48 2.79
CA THR A 88 -2.72 25.62 1.74
C THR A 88 -3.14 24.17 1.93
N LEU A 89 -3.15 23.41 0.84
CA LEU A 89 -3.25 21.95 0.88
C LEU A 89 -1.86 21.34 0.97
N LYS A 90 -1.72 20.26 1.74
CA LYS A 90 -0.46 19.53 1.84
C LYS A 90 -0.18 18.76 0.56
N GLY A 91 0.97 18.99 -0.06
CA GLY A 91 1.44 18.30 -1.27
C GLY A 91 2.20 16.99 -1.01
N ALA A 92 2.23 16.53 0.23
CA ALA A 92 2.84 15.26 0.61
C ALA A 92 2.12 14.65 1.80
N TYR A 93 2.31 13.34 1.96
CA TYR A 93 1.77 12.55 3.07
C TYR A 93 2.90 11.85 3.82
N PRO A 94 2.92 11.89 5.17
CA PRO A 94 3.88 11.15 5.97
C PRO A 94 3.62 9.65 5.87
N TYR A 95 4.50 8.93 5.20
CA TYR A 95 4.31 7.53 4.86
C TYR A 95 5.24 6.63 5.67
N PRO A 96 4.69 5.70 6.48
CA PRO A 96 5.48 4.81 7.33
C PRO A 96 6.04 3.62 6.55
N VAL A 97 7.33 3.35 6.74
CA VAL A 97 8.02 2.16 6.23
C VAL A 97 8.74 1.49 7.39
N LEU A 98 8.43 0.22 7.64
CA LEU A 98 9.12 -0.58 8.65
C LEU A 98 9.80 -1.79 8.02
N PHE A 99 10.97 -2.10 8.55
CA PHE A 99 11.76 -3.25 8.16
C PHE A 99 12.17 -4.06 9.39
N TRP A 100 11.72 -5.31 9.44
CA TRP A 100 12.00 -6.24 10.52
C TRP A 100 12.92 -7.35 10.02
N LYS A 101 13.95 -7.68 10.79
CA LYS A 101 14.75 -8.90 10.58
C LYS A 101 14.43 -9.90 11.67
N LEU A 102 13.94 -11.06 11.26
CA LEU A 102 13.60 -12.17 12.16
C LEU A 102 14.63 -13.27 11.98
N GLY A 103 15.43 -13.50 13.02
CA GLY A 103 16.44 -14.56 13.04
C GLY A 103 17.54 -14.47 11.97
N GLY A 104 17.67 -13.34 11.29
CA GLY A 104 18.59 -13.18 10.17
C GLY A 104 18.14 -13.86 8.87
N ALA A 105 17.06 -14.64 8.89
CA ALA A 105 16.56 -15.44 7.76
C ALA A 105 15.35 -14.83 7.08
N ILE A 106 14.52 -14.08 7.81
CA ILE A 106 13.29 -13.50 7.28
C ILE A 106 13.39 -11.98 7.34
N ASP A 107 13.10 -11.34 6.21
CA ASP A 107 12.85 -9.91 6.10
C ASP A 107 11.34 -9.69 6.05
N PHE A 108 10.77 -9.07 7.09
CA PHE A 108 9.36 -8.71 7.14
C PHE A 108 9.24 -7.19 6.96
N ILE A 109 8.54 -6.77 5.92
CA ILE A 109 8.41 -5.37 5.51
C ILE A 109 6.95 -4.96 5.71
N SER A 110 6.74 -3.90 6.53
CA SER A 110 5.42 -3.34 6.76
C SER A 110 5.32 -1.99 6.05
N LEU A 111 4.33 -1.87 5.18
CA LEU A 111 4.06 -0.69 4.37
C LEU A 111 2.69 -0.12 4.71
N GLY A 112 2.58 1.19 4.78
CA GLY A 112 1.32 1.89 4.95
C GLY A 112 0.44 1.80 3.70
N GLY A 113 -0.86 2.01 3.88
CA GLY A 113 -1.83 1.95 2.79
C GLY A 113 -2.00 0.57 2.17
N GLU A 114 -2.90 0.46 1.22
CA GLU A 114 -3.13 -0.78 0.48
C GLU A 114 -2.18 -0.85 -0.73
N VAL A 115 -0.95 -1.31 -0.49
CA VAL A 115 0.04 -1.47 -1.55
C VAL A 115 -0.36 -2.57 -2.52
N VAL A 116 -0.21 -2.33 -3.82
CA VAL A 116 -0.48 -3.35 -4.84
C VAL A 116 0.58 -4.45 -4.82
N VAL A 117 0.27 -5.62 -5.38
CA VAL A 117 1.12 -6.81 -5.35
C VAL A 117 2.52 -6.59 -5.96
N ASP A 118 2.66 -5.64 -6.86
CA ASP A 118 3.92 -5.29 -7.51
C ASP A 118 5.05 -5.01 -6.50
N TYR A 119 4.73 -4.37 -5.36
CA TYR A 119 5.69 -4.15 -4.27
C TYR A 119 6.25 -5.46 -3.72
N ALA A 120 5.37 -6.42 -3.44
CA ALA A 120 5.79 -7.72 -2.91
C ALA A 120 6.62 -8.50 -3.93
N LEU A 121 6.21 -8.51 -5.20
CA LEU A 121 6.93 -9.19 -6.28
C LEU A 121 8.31 -8.57 -6.49
N ARG A 122 8.39 -7.24 -6.50
CA ARG A 122 9.63 -6.52 -6.71
C ARG A 122 10.60 -6.69 -5.54
N LEU A 123 10.15 -6.49 -4.31
CA LEU A 123 10.98 -6.64 -3.11
C LEU A 123 11.49 -8.08 -2.92
N LYS A 124 10.67 -9.10 -3.17
CA LYS A 124 11.11 -10.51 -3.16
C LYS A 124 12.21 -10.78 -4.17
N ARG A 125 12.16 -10.16 -5.33
CA ARG A 125 13.20 -10.29 -6.35
C ARG A 125 14.47 -9.50 -5.99
N GLU A 126 14.34 -8.32 -5.41
CA GLU A 126 15.47 -7.41 -5.17
C GLU A 126 16.23 -7.71 -3.85
N LEU A 127 15.52 -8.24 -2.84
CA LEU A 127 16.10 -8.64 -1.55
C LEU A 127 16.58 -10.10 -1.56
N HIS A 128 17.41 -10.46 -2.53
CA HIS A 128 17.88 -11.83 -2.74
C HIS A 128 18.46 -12.52 -1.49
N GLY A 129 18.24 -13.84 -1.40
CA GLY A 129 18.87 -14.72 -0.40
C GLY A 129 18.20 -14.76 0.96
N ARG A 130 17.02 -14.12 1.12
CA ARG A 130 16.19 -14.15 2.33
C ARG A 130 14.75 -14.42 1.99
N GLN A 131 14.00 -14.96 2.96
CA GLN A 131 12.55 -15.02 2.83
C GLN A 131 11.97 -13.62 3.09
N THR A 132 11.42 -13.01 2.07
CA THR A 132 10.84 -11.67 2.14
C THR A 132 9.34 -11.76 2.25
N TRP A 133 8.79 -11.16 3.29
CA TRP A 133 7.36 -11.03 3.52
C TRP A 133 6.99 -9.54 3.50
N VAL A 134 6.02 -9.17 2.66
CA VAL A 134 5.53 -7.79 2.54
C VAL A 134 4.09 -7.74 3.02
N ALA A 135 3.83 -6.89 4.00
CA ALA A 135 2.50 -6.61 4.52
C ALA A 135 2.09 -5.17 4.18
N GLY A 136 0.95 -5.01 3.54
CA GLY A 136 0.28 -3.73 3.35
C GLY A 136 -0.69 -3.43 4.50
N ASN A 137 -1.35 -2.27 4.43
CA ASN A 137 -2.29 -1.78 5.44
C ASN A 137 -1.71 -1.78 6.86
N ALA A 138 -0.40 -1.56 6.97
CA ALA A 138 0.33 -1.60 8.22
C ALA A 138 0.62 -0.18 8.73
N ASN A 139 0.31 0.06 10.00
CA ASN A 139 0.46 1.33 10.74
C ASN A 139 -0.47 2.47 10.30
N ASP A 140 -0.81 2.58 9.03
CA ASP A 140 -1.75 3.56 8.52
C ASP A 140 -2.42 3.04 7.24
N VAL A 141 -3.67 3.45 6.99
CA VAL A 141 -4.46 3.06 5.82
C VAL A 141 -5.01 4.33 5.16
N MET A 142 -4.13 5.08 4.52
CA MET A 142 -4.46 6.38 3.95
C MET A 142 -5.04 6.32 2.53
N ALA A 143 -4.75 5.27 1.76
CA ALA A 143 -5.23 5.04 0.39
C ALA A 143 -4.66 3.74 -0.19
N TYR A 144 -5.00 3.45 -1.45
CA TYR A 144 -4.19 2.55 -2.29
C TYR A 144 -2.85 3.18 -2.63
N ILE A 145 -1.81 2.35 -2.67
CA ILE A 145 -0.46 2.76 -3.05
C ILE A 145 -0.10 2.00 -4.34
N PRO A 146 -0.30 2.62 -5.50
CA PRO A 146 -0.02 1.99 -6.79
C PRO A 146 1.48 1.85 -7.04
N SER A 147 1.86 0.84 -7.82
CA SER A 147 3.13 0.86 -8.55
C SER A 147 3.05 1.88 -9.69
N LEU A 148 4.18 2.24 -10.28
CA LEU A 148 4.21 3.14 -11.44
C LEU A 148 3.38 2.58 -12.61
N ARG A 149 3.39 1.25 -12.79
CA ARG A 149 2.57 0.56 -13.80
C ARG A 149 1.08 0.78 -13.52
N VAL A 150 0.61 0.46 -12.31
CA VAL A 150 -0.80 0.59 -11.92
C VAL A 150 -1.24 2.06 -11.93
N HIS A 151 -0.36 2.96 -11.51
CA HIS A 151 -0.62 4.40 -11.56
C HIS A 151 -0.90 4.88 -13.00
N ARG A 152 -0.10 4.45 -13.97
CA ARG A 152 -0.27 4.79 -15.40
C ARG A 152 -1.45 4.09 -16.06
N GLU A 153 -1.78 2.89 -15.63
CA GLU A 153 -3.00 2.19 -16.06
C GLU A 153 -4.27 2.88 -15.54
N GLY A 154 -4.17 3.61 -14.43
CA GLY A 154 -5.29 4.31 -13.81
C GLY A 154 -6.25 3.35 -13.10
N GLY A 155 -7.55 3.63 -13.19
CA GLY A 155 -8.57 2.83 -12.52
C GLY A 155 -8.66 3.12 -11.02
N TYR A 156 -9.26 2.18 -10.28
CA TYR A 156 -9.56 2.35 -8.86
C TYR A 156 -8.29 2.39 -8.01
N GLU A 157 -7.39 1.42 -8.18
CA GLU A 157 -6.13 1.30 -7.47
C GLU A 157 -5.08 2.32 -7.94
N GLY A 158 -5.15 2.75 -9.21
CA GLY A 158 -4.24 3.74 -9.80
C GLY A 158 -4.47 5.17 -9.32
N GLY A 159 -5.54 5.41 -8.56
CA GLY A 159 -5.83 6.72 -7.98
C GLY A 159 -7.30 7.07 -7.89
N GLY A 160 -8.19 6.37 -8.60
CA GLY A 160 -9.63 6.63 -8.57
C GLY A 160 -10.23 6.51 -7.16
N SER A 161 -9.63 5.69 -6.29
CA SER A 161 -10.06 5.51 -4.91
C SER A 161 -9.70 6.70 -3.99
N ASN A 162 -8.76 7.57 -4.38
CA ASN A 162 -8.28 8.67 -3.53
C ASN A 162 -9.37 9.63 -3.10
N ILE A 163 -10.44 9.73 -3.88
CA ILE A 163 -11.62 10.55 -3.53
C ILE A 163 -12.30 10.08 -2.25
N TYR A 164 -12.31 8.76 -1.98
CA TYR A 164 -12.96 8.19 -0.80
C TYR A 164 -12.13 8.41 0.47
N TYR A 165 -10.83 8.57 0.34
CA TYR A 165 -9.89 8.83 1.45
C TYR A 165 -9.67 10.32 1.69
N GLY A 166 -10.23 11.20 0.84
CA GLY A 166 -10.11 12.66 0.99
C GLY A 166 -8.70 13.17 0.72
N LEU A 167 -7.93 12.46 -0.10
CA LEU A 167 -6.63 12.93 -0.58
C LEU A 167 -6.83 14.06 -1.59
N PRO A 168 -5.99 15.11 -1.56
CA PRO A 168 -6.13 16.24 -2.47
C PRO A 168 -5.69 15.95 -3.90
N GLY A 169 -4.86 14.93 -4.12
CA GLY A 169 -4.34 14.58 -5.46
C GLY A 169 -4.00 13.11 -5.60
N LEU A 170 -3.45 12.74 -6.75
CA LEU A 170 -2.87 11.45 -7.01
C LEU A 170 -1.46 11.38 -6.40
N TRP A 171 -0.95 10.19 -6.15
CA TRP A 171 0.45 10.02 -5.81
C TRP A 171 1.35 10.46 -6.96
N ASP A 172 2.53 10.99 -6.63
CA ASP A 172 3.57 11.29 -7.63
C ASP A 172 4.07 9.99 -8.27
N GLU A 173 4.46 10.05 -9.55
CA GLU A 173 5.00 8.88 -10.25
C GLU A 173 6.26 8.29 -9.60
N GLY A 174 6.98 9.07 -8.81
CA GLY A 174 8.14 8.63 -8.03
C GLY A 174 7.81 7.91 -6.73
N ALA A 175 6.52 7.73 -6.38
CA ALA A 175 6.10 7.15 -5.09
C ALA A 175 6.65 5.73 -4.90
N GLU A 176 6.53 4.86 -5.91
CA GLU A 176 7.06 3.49 -5.85
C GLU A 176 8.55 3.49 -5.54
N GLU A 177 9.35 4.25 -6.29
CA GLU A 177 10.80 4.28 -6.12
C GLU A 177 11.21 4.87 -4.76
N ALA A 178 10.47 5.86 -4.24
CA ALA A 178 10.73 6.42 -2.92
C ALA A 178 10.53 5.36 -1.81
N ILE A 179 9.46 4.59 -1.88
CA ILE A 179 9.17 3.51 -0.93
C ILE A 179 10.23 2.41 -1.02
N LEU A 180 10.51 1.92 -2.23
CA LEU A 180 11.45 0.82 -2.44
C LEU A 180 12.87 1.19 -2.02
N ARG A 181 13.34 2.38 -2.38
CA ARG A 181 14.64 2.91 -1.92
C ARG A 181 14.71 2.94 -0.39
N THR A 182 13.64 3.39 0.26
CA THR A 182 13.57 3.41 1.72
C THR A 182 13.67 2.01 2.32
N VAL A 183 13.00 1.02 1.73
CA VAL A 183 13.11 -0.39 2.15
C VAL A 183 14.54 -0.90 1.99
N HIS A 184 15.20 -0.62 0.85
CA HIS A 184 16.59 -1.01 0.63
C HIS A 184 17.54 -0.37 1.65
N ASP A 185 17.43 0.93 1.91
CA ASP A 185 18.18 1.62 2.94
C ASP A 185 18.02 0.94 4.31
N LEU A 186 16.77 0.65 4.69
CA LEU A 186 16.45 0.01 5.97
C LEU A 186 16.94 -1.44 6.02
N SER A 187 17.04 -2.13 4.89
CA SER A 187 17.56 -3.49 4.84
C SER A 187 19.06 -3.57 5.20
N GLY A 188 19.78 -2.43 5.09
CA GLY A 188 21.24 -2.35 5.29
C GLY A 188 22.01 -2.93 4.11
N LYS A 189 21.40 -3.06 2.94
CA LYS A 189 22.11 -3.28 1.68
C LYS A 189 22.35 -1.89 1.09
N GLU A 190 23.60 -1.49 0.99
CA GLU A 190 24.02 -0.38 0.12
C GLU A 190 23.74 -0.80 -1.33
N ASN A 191 23.15 0.10 -2.13
CA ASN A 191 22.93 -0.08 -3.56
C ASN A 191 24.27 -0.10 -4.31
#